data_a36611f895445ae76f28a505c67831d7
#
_entry.id   a36611f895445ae76f28a505c67831d7
#
_cell.length_a   1.000
_cell.length_b   1.000
_cell.length_c   1.000
_cell.angle_alpha   90.00
_cell.angle_beta   90.00
_cell.angle_gamma   90.00
#
_symmetry.space_group_name_H-M   'P 1'
#
loop_
_entity.id
_entity.type
_entity.pdbx_description
1 polymer ?
#
loop_
_entity_poly.entity_id
_entity_poly.type
_entity_poly.pdbx_seq_one_letter_code
_entity_poly.pdbx_strand_id
1 'polypeptide(L)'
;MSSPRTRPTWRPRNGTGRSAADSICPGAGHAPHHIFKDWADKYAGKFDDGYEVYRRMTLQRQIELGILPEGTELTPINPHGEPEATGPSGQPWPATDFVRPWDSLDDDEKRLFARMAEVFAGFVSYTDAQIGRLLDYLEESGQLENTIIVAVSDNGASAEGGPNGSMNEMNFFNGVPDDMAENMRHLDEMGSPKAYNHYASGWAWAFNAPFKYWKRWVSYEGGIADPMIVAWPKGIKQKGETRHQYVHAIDIVPTLYDMLGITPPGVVKGVEQSPIEGASFRKVIEDTQAPEPRQTQFYTMLGTRGIWHDGWHAATAHPPAPSNWSHFEQDVWELYNLREDRSENRDLAAQQPEKLEELKRLWSAEAEKYHGLPLDDRSPMEILNTPRPQLSKPRDRYVYYPGCADVPEVVAVNIRGRSYTIAAEVRLDTPEARGVLFSHGGRFGGHSLYLMDGHVHYVYNWLGRMEQKVSSPDPVSAGDHIFSVVFQAGERDPQGSTHGTLALYVDDRQVARSDIETQPGNFSLVGEGLAVGRDASQPVSGDYDPPFAFLGGTIRHVLVDVSGEPFEDAEKELIGMFHRD
;
A
#
# COMPACT_ATOMS: atom_id res chain seq x y z
N MET A 1 13.24 -30.85 4.71
CA MET A 1 12.39 -31.18 5.86
C MET A 1 11.01 -30.63 5.59
N SER A 2 9.98 -31.47 5.55
CA SER A 2 8.63 -31.05 5.22
C SER A 2 8.05 -30.22 6.38
N SER A 3 7.75 -28.94 6.11
CA SER A 3 7.01 -28.06 7.04
C SER A 3 5.67 -28.73 7.42
N PRO A 4 5.25 -28.72 8.67
CA PRO A 4 3.96 -29.26 9.07
C PRO A 4 2.84 -28.46 8.38
N ARG A 5 1.96 -29.17 7.67
CA ARG A 5 0.76 -28.58 7.08
C ARG A 5 -0.13 -28.07 8.20
N THR A 6 -0.05 -26.79 8.50
CA THR A 6 -1.05 -26.13 9.34
C THR A 6 -2.35 -26.12 8.57
N ARG A 7 -3.33 -26.88 9.02
CA ARG A 7 -4.69 -26.79 8.48
C ARG A 7 -5.20 -25.36 8.74
N PRO A 8 -5.94 -24.76 7.79
CA PRO A 8 -6.57 -23.47 8.03
C PRO A 8 -7.40 -23.54 9.33
N THR A 9 -7.27 -22.55 10.18
CA THR A 9 -8.03 -22.48 11.46
C THR A 9 -9.49 -22.12 11.25
N TRP A 10 -9.89 -21.89 9.98
CA TRP A 10 -11.27 -21.63 9.63
C TRP A 10 -12.13 -22.88 9.90
N ARG A 11 -13.09 -22.73 10.79
CA ARG A 11 -14.15 -23.73 11.01
C ARG A 11 -15.48 -23.12 10.60
N PRO A 12 -16.21 -23.73 9.63
CA PRO A 12 -17.56 -23.29 9.37
C PRO A 12 -18.38 -23.42 10.66
N ARG A 13 -19.15 -22.41 10.98
CA ARG A 13 -20.13 -22.49 12.07
C ARG A 13 -21.26 -23.42 11.62
N ASN A 14 -21.05 -24.73 11.74
CA ASN A 14 -21.98 -25.75 11.38
C ASN A 14 -23.15 -25.76 12.38
N GLY A 15 -24.37 -25.79 11.89
CA GLY A 15 -25.51 -26.29 12.61
C GLY A 15 -26.78 -25.43 12.63
N THR A 16 -26.86 -24.31 11.92
CA THR A 16 -28.07 -23.45 12.00
C THR A 16 -28.82 -23.22 10.68
N GLY A 17 -28.37 -23.81 9.55
CA GLY A 17 -28.99 -23.56 8.23
C GLY A 17 -28.86 -22.09 7.76
N ARG A 18 -27.92 -21.32 8.35
CA ARG A 18 -27.65 -19.92 8.00
C ARG A 18 -26.51 -19.84 6.99
N SER A 19 -26.67 -19.00 5.99
CA SER A 19 -25.57 -18.60 5.11
C SER A 19 -24.49 -17.89 5.90
N ALA A 20 -23.21 -18.21 5.64
CA ALA A 20 -22.06 -17.51 6.17
C ALA A 20 -21.39 -16.74 5.05
N ALA A 21 -20.86 -15.56 5.32
CA ALA A 21 -20.03 -14.79 4.43
C ALA A 21 -18.68 -14.54 5.12
N ASP A 22 -17.60 -14.82 4.41
CA ASP A 22 -16.25 -14.56 4.85
C ASP A 22 -15.54 -13.71 3.78
N SER A 23 -14.76 -12.74 4.22
CA SER A 23 -13.88 -11.94 3.36
C SER A 23 -12.45 -12.32 3.63
N ILE A 24 -11.72 -12.64 2.57
CA ILE A 24 -10.29 -12.96 2.64
C ILE A 24 -9.56 -11.86 1.86
N CYS A 25 -8.83 -11.03 2.59
CA CYS A 25 -7.99 -9.96 2.01
C CYS A 25 -6.52 -10.37 2.17
N PRO A 26 -5.96 -11.17 1.24
CA PRO A 26 -4.53 -11.42 1.24
C PRO A 26 -3.83 -10.10 0.92
N GLY A 27 -2.73 -9.78 1.55
CA GLY A 27 -1.91 -8.62 1.17
C GLY A 27 -1.21 -8.78 -0.18
N ALA A 28 -1.60 -9.78 -0.95
CA ALA A 28 -0.98 -10.13 -2.21
C ALA A 28 -1.34 -9.13 -3.32
N GLY A 29 -0.34 -8.79 -4.13
CA GLY A 29 -0.39 -7.74 -5.14
C GLY A 29 0.22 -6.43 -4.64
N HIS A 30 0.17 -6.14 -3.34
CA HIS A 30 0.78 -4.96 -2.75
C HIS A 30 2.23 -5.21 -2.30
N ALA A 31 3.09 -4.20 -2.36
CA ALA A 31 4.43 -4.25 -1.78
C ALA A 31 4.36 -4.39 -0.23
N PRO A 32 5.36 -5.03 0.40
CA PRO A 32 6.53 -5.66 -0.21
C PRO A 32 6.18 -6.99 -0.90
N HIS A 33 6.77 -7.24 -2.06
CA HIS A 33 6.54 -8.47 -2.80
C HIS A 33 7.36 -9.61 -2.21
N HIS A 34 6.97 -10.12 -1.04
CA HIS A 34 7.67 -11.20 -0.35
C HIS A 34 7.25 -12.57 -0.87
N ILE A 35 8.22 -13.33 -1.38
CA ILE A 35 7.98 -14.66 -1.94
C ILE A 35 9.20 -15.56 -1.77
N PHE A 36 8.98 -16.86 -1.64
CA PHE A 36 10.04 -17.85 -1.65
C PHE A 36 10.78 -17.84 -2.99
N LYS A 37 12.10 -17.91 -2.92
CA LYS A 37 12.99 -17.82 -4.09
C LYS A 37 12.62 -18.80 -5.21
N ASP A 38 12.24 -20.04 -4.87
CA ASP A 38 11.84 -21.07 -5.83
C ASP A 38 10.55 -20.72 -6.60
N TRP A 39 9.69 -19.87 -6.07
CA TRP A 39 8.52 -19.35 -6.77
C TRP A 39 8.89 -18.24 -7.74
N ALA A 40 9.75 -17.31 -7.34
CA ALA A 40 10.25 -16.28 -8.23
C ALA A 40 11.07 -16.88 -9.38
N ASP A 41 11.91 -17.86 -9.09
CA ASP A 41 12.79 -18.52 -10.07
C ASP A 41 12.04 -19.32 -11.15
N LYS A 42 10.75 -19.64 -10.97
CA LYS A 42 9.90 -20.20 -12.04
C LYS A 42 9.78 -19.25 -13.24
N TYR A 43 9.98 -17.96 -12.99
CA TYR A 43 9.83 -16.90 -13.97
C TYR A 43 11.18 -16.38 -14.48
N ALA A 44 12.31 -16.97 -14.07
CA ALA A 44 13.63 -16.55 -14.50
C ALA A 44 13.73 -16.44 -16.04
N GLY A 45 14.13 -15.25 -16.52
CA GLY A 45 14.27 -14.94 -17.94
C GLY A 45 12.95 -14.71 -18.70
N LYS A 46 11.79 -14.69 -18.02
CA LYS A 46 10.49 -14.47 -18.69
C LYS A 46 10.19 -12.99 -18.99
N PHE A 47 10.96 -12.10 -18.43
CA PHE A 47 10.75 -10.65 -18.52
C PHE A 47 11.95 -9.92 -19.15
N ASP A 48 12.96 -10.66 -19.66
CA ASP A 48 14.19 -10.10 -20.23
C ASP A 48 13.95 -9.27 -21.50
N ASP A 49 12.86 -9.57 -22.23
CA ASP A 49 12.45 -8.81 -23.44
C ASP A 49 11.78 -7.46 -23.11
N GLY A 50 11.54 -7.17 -21.85
CA GLY A 50 11.01 -5.90 -21.37
C GLY A 50 9.50 -5.72 -21.43
N TYR A 51 9.06 -4.61 -20.85
CA TYR A 51 7.64 -4.37 -20.62
C TYR A 51 6.85 -3.99 -21.88
N GLU A 52 7.46 -3.39 -22.90
CA GLU A 52 6.78 -3.13 -24.19
C GLU A 52 6.49 -4.42 -24.96
N VAL A 53 7.41 -5.40 -24.91
CA VAL A 53 7.19 -6.73 -25.48
C VAL A 53 6.10 -7.46 -24.71
N TYR A 54 6.19 -7.44 -23.38
CA TYR A 54 5.21 -8.05 -22.49
C TYR A 54 3.79 -7.52 -22.76
N ARG A 55 3.61 -6.19 -22.92
CA ARG A 55 2.31 -5.57 -23.25
C ARG A 55 1.73 -6.12 -24.54
N ARG A 56 2.55 -6.22 -25.59
CA ARG A 56 2.09 -6.78 -26.90
C ARG A 56 1.63 -8.23 -26.76
N MET A 57 2.40 -9.05 -26.05
CA MET A 57 2.06 -10.46 -25.81
C MET A 57 0.78 -10.59 -24.97
N THR A 58 0.65 -9.77 -23.95
CA THR A 58 -0.53 -9.76 -23.07
C THR A 58 -1.78 -9.36 -23.82
N LEU A 59 -1.76 -8.27 -24.62
CA LEU A 59 -2.89 -7.85 -25.44
C LEU A 59 -3.31 -8.96 -26.41
N GLN A 60 -2.34 -9.56 -27.11
CA GLN A 60 -2.62 -10.67 -28.02
C GLN A 60 -3.34 -11.82 -27.30
N ARG A 61 -2.86 -12.17 -26.11
CA ARG A 61 -3.47 -13.23 -25.30
C ARG A 61 -4.88 -12.87 -24.79
N GLN A 62 -5.10 -11.62 -24.42
CA GLN A 62 -6.43 -11.15 -23.99
C GLN A 62 -7.45 -11.20 -25.15
N ILE A 63 -7.03 -10.88 -26.37
CA ILE A 63 -7.88 -10.99 -27.57
C ILE A 63 -8.18 -12.48 -27.87
N GLU A 64 -7.18 -13.35 -27.85
CA GLU A 64 -7.37 -14.80 -28.06
C GLU A 64 -8.33 -15.44 -27.06
N LEU A 65 -8.34 -14.96 -25.83
CA LEU A 65 -9.24 -15.41 -24.75
C LEU A 65 -10.63 -14.76 -24.82
N GLY A 66 -10.87 -13.81 -25.72
CA GLY A 66 -12.12 -13.07 -25.83
C GLY A 66 -12.36 -12.11 -24.64
N ILE A 67 -11.31 -11.74 -23.93
CA ILE A 67 -11.38 -10.72 -22.86
C ILE A 67 -11.49 -9.33 -23.46
N LEU A 68 -10.73 -9.08 -24.53
CA LEU A 68 -10.76 -7.83 -25.28
C LEU A 68 -11.18 -8.09 -26.73
N PRO A 69 -11.87 -7.15 -27.38
CA PRO A 69 -12.26 -7.27 -28.78
C PRO A 69 -11.05 -7.21 -29.72
N GLU A 70 -11.18 -7.83 -30.89
CA GLU A 70 -10.24 -7.64 -32.00
C GLU A 70 -10.12 -6.15 -32.35
N GLY A 71 -8.91 -5.70 -32.66
CA GLY A 71 -8.65 -4.30 -32.98
C GLY A 71 -8.40 -3.39 -31.77
N THR A 72 -8.42 -3.92 -30.53
CA THR A 72 -7.95 -3.15 -29.37
C THR A 72 -6.49 -2.77 -29.55
N GLU A 73 -6.16 -1.51 -29.32
CA GLU A 73 -4.82 -0.95 -29.45
C GLU A 73 -4.16 -0.75 -28.08
N LEU A 74 -2.83 -0.87 -28.03
CA LEU A 74 -2.06 -0.51 -26.84
C LEU A 74 -1.96 1.01 -26.72
N THR A 75 -2.09 1.51 -25.50
CA THR A 75 -1.80 2.92 -25.23
C THR A 75 -0.30 3.20 -25.32
N PRO A 76 0.09 4.41 -25.78
CA PRO A 76 1.49 4.79 -25.84
C PRO A 76 2.11 4.89 -24.45
N ILE A 77 3.43 4.85 -24.40
CA ILE A 77 4.22 5.17 -23.20
C ILE A 77 4.08 6.67 -22.90
N ASN A 78 3.95 7.04 -21.64
CA ASN A 78 3.91 8.42 -21.16
C ASN A 78 2.96 9.34 -21.97
N PRO A 79 1.65 9.03 -22.07
CA PRO A 79 0.74 9.72 -22.99
C PRO A 79 0.61 11.24 -22.71
N HIS A 80 0.91 11.71 -21.52
CA HIS A 80 0.87 13.12 -21.14
C HIS A 80 2.24 13.78 -20.96
N GLY A 81 3.31 13.09 -21.36
CA GLY A 81 4.66 13.64 -21.42
C GLY A 81 5.62 13.04 -20.41
N GLU A 82 6.85 13.53 -20.48
CA GLU A 82 7.97 13.14 -19.61
C GLU A 82 8.01 14.01 -18.35
N PRO A 83 8.79 13.61 -17.33
CA PRO A 83 9.00 14.43 -16.14
C PRO A 83 9.40 15.87 -16.49
N GLU A 84 8.84 16.84 -15.76
CA GLU A 84 8.99 18.27 -16.00
C GLU A 84 8.36 18.80 -17.29
N ALA A 85 7.85 17.93 -18.18
CA ALA A 85 7.03 18.37 -19.28
C ALA A 85 5.73 19.02 -18.76
N THR A 86 5.23 19.97 -19.53
CA THR A 86 3.93 20.60 -19.23
C THR A 86 2.83 19.62 -19.58
N GLY A 87 2.06 19.18 -18.60
CA GLY A 87 0.87 18.35 -18.81
C GLY A 87 -0.24 19.09 -19.56
N PRO A 88 -1.35 18.38 -19.90
CA PRO A 88 -2.46 18.95 -20.71
C PRO A 88 -3.02 20.26 -20.16
N SER A 89 -3.10 20.41 -18.87
CA SER A 89 -3.62 21.62 -18.19
C SER A 89 -2.54 22.64 -17.81
N GLY A 90 -1.33 22.51 -18.34
CA GLY A 90 -0.25 23.46 -18.11
C GLY A 90 0.60 23.21 -16.86
N GLN A 91 0.45 22.06 -16.19
CA GLN A 91 1.20 21.68 -14.99
C GLN A 91 2.39 20.80 -15.34
N PRO A 92 3.46 20.80 -14.50
CA PRO A 92 4.52 19.82 -14.63
C PRO A 92 4.01 18.40 -14.34
N TRP A 93 4.48 17.42 -15.11
CA TRP A 93 4.11 16.02 -14.92
C TRP A 93 4.95 15.41 -13.77
N PRO A 94 4.36 14.60 -12.87
CA PRO A 94 5.10 14.01 -11.75
C PRO A 94 6.19 13.06 -12.23
N ALA A 95 7.39 13.21 -11.72
CA ALA A 95 8.53 12.33 -12.02
C ALA A 95 8.25 10.87 -11.59
N THR A 96 7.42 10.65 -10.58
CA THR A 96 7.02 9.32 -10.10
C THR A 96 6.12 8.57 -11.07
N ASP A 97 5.40 9.29 -11.94
CA ASP A 97 4.45 8.72 -12.90
C ASP A 97 5.05 8.64 -14.32
N PHE A 98 6.34 8.44 -14.40
CA PHE A 98 7.09 8.29 -15.65
C PHE A 98 7.55 6.86 -15.86
N VAL A 99 7.40 6.38 -17.08
CA VAL A 99 7.94 5.08 -17.52
C VAL A 99 9.18 5.32 -18.36
N ARG A 100 10.32 4.80 -17.92
CA ARG A 100 11.56 4.80 -18.69
C ARG A 100 11.44 3.75 -19.81
N PRO A 101 11.63 4.10 -21.12
CA PRO A 101 11.61 3.12 -22.20
C PRO A 101 12.63 1.98 -21.95
N TRP A 102 12.25 0.74 -22.18
CA TRP A 102 13.13 -0.41 -21.92
C TRP A 102 14.49 -0.33 -22.61
N ASP A 103 14.48 0.16 -23.85
CA ASP A 103 15.70 0.31 -24.64
C ASP A 103 16.62 1.44 -24.13
N SER A 104 16.13 2.31 -23.26
CA SER A 104 16.94 3.37 -22.60
C SER A 104 17.68 2.87 -21.37
N LEU A 105 17.38 1.67 -20.89
CA LEU A 105 17.99 1.08 -19.70
C LEU A 105 19.33 0.42 -20.06
N ASP A 106 20.28 0.48 -19.15
CA ASP A 106 21.51 -0.31 -19.25
C ASP A 106 21.29 -1.78 -18.86
N ASP A 107 22.33 -2.60 -18.95
CA ASP A 107 22.22 -4.04 -18.72
C ASP A 107 21.92 -4.38 -17.24
N ASP A 108 22.46 -3.62 -16.30
CA ASP A 108 22.23 -3.82 -14.87
C ASP A 108 20.80 -3.38 -14.49
N GLU A 109 20.31 -2.27 -15.04
CA GLU A 109 18.94 -1.81 -14.88
C GLU A 109 17.93 -2.82 -15.46
N LYS A 110 18.18 -3.33 -16.66
CA LYS A 110 17.34 -4.38 -17.27
C LYS A 110 17.29 -5.63 -16.42
N ARG A 111 18.43 -6.08 -15.92
CA ARG A 111 18.51 -7.24 -15.03
C ARG A 111 17.76 -7.03 -13.73
N LEU A 112 17.89 -5.85 -13.11
CA LEU A 112 17.17 -5.49 -11.88
C LEU A 112 15.66 -5.46 -12.13
N PHE A 113 15.21 -4.78 -13.19
CA PHE A 113 13.79 -4.63 -13.50
C PHE A 113 13.16 -5.95 -13.91
N ALA A 114 13.84 -6.78 -14.69
CA ALA A 114 13.37 -8.14 -15.01
C ALA A 114 13.17 -8.96 -13.72
N ARG A 115 14.14 -8.91 -12.78
CA ARG A 115 14.04 -9.61 -11.51
C ARG A 115 12.86 -9.11 -10.65
N MET A 116 12.57 -7.82 -10.64
CA MET A 116 11.40 -7.26 -9.96
C MET A 116 10.10 -7.88 -10.49
N ALA A 117 9.97 -8.01 -11.82
CA ALA A 117 8.81 -8.64 -12.43
C ALA A 117 8.72 -10.15 -12.13
N GLU A 118 9.84 -10.87 -12.15
CA GLU A 118 9.90 -12.31 -11.79
C GLU A 118 9.41 -12.55 -10.35
N VAL A 119 9.87 -11.71 -9.41
CA VAL A 119 9.47 -11.78 -8.01
C VAL A 119 7.98 -11.51 -7.85
N PHE A 120 7.45 -10.49 -8.52
CA PHE A 120 6.03 -10.18 -8.50
C PHE A 120 5.19 -11.31 -9.12
N ALA A 121 5.60 -11.84 -10.27
CA ALA A 121 4.91 -12.97 -10.90
C ALA A 121 4.91 -14.22 -9.99
N GLY A 122 6.02 -14.50 -9.32
CA GLY A 122 6.12 -15.55 -8.31
C GLY A 122 5.17 -15.34 -7.14
N PHE A 123 5.08 -14.09 -6.67
CA PHE A 123 4.19 -13.69 -5.57
C PHE A 123 2.72 -13.89 -5.92
N VAL A 124 2.28 -13.42 -7.09
CA VAL A 124 0.90 -13.61 -7.58
C VAL A 124 0.60 -15.09 -7.77
N SER A 125 1.49 -15.87 -8.37
CA SER A 125 1.31 -17.32 -8.58
C SER A 125 1.26 -18.11 -7.28
N TYR A 126 2.01 -17.70 -6.28
CA TYR A 126 1.92 -18.31 -4.94
C TYR A 126 0.57 -18.02 -4.30
N THR A 127 0.07 -16.80 -4.44
CA THR A 127 -1.25 -16.42 -3.94
C THR A 127 -2.34 -17.24 -4.60
N ASP A 128 -2.29 -17.40 -5.92
CA ASP A 128 -3.22 -18.26 -6.67
C ASP A 128 -3.19 -19.70 -6.16
N ALA A 129 -1.99 -20.25 -5.93
CA ALA A 129 -1.87 -21.59 -5.35
C ALA A 129 -2.44 -21.71 -3.92
N GLN A 130 -2.40 -20.63 -3.10
CA GLN A 130 -3.04 -20.64 -1.79
C GLN A 130 -4.57 -20.54 -1.90
N ILE A 131 -5.09 -19.77 -2.87
CA ILE A 131 -6.52 -19.75 -3.20
C ILE A 131 -6.95 -21.16 -3.65
N GLY A 132 -6.17 -21.83 -4.50
CA GLY A 132 -6.41 -23.23 -4.90
C GLY A 132 -6.59 -24.16 -3.70
N ARG A 133 -5.72 -24.05 -2.68
CA ARG A 133 -5.86 -24.84 -1.44
C ARG A 133 -7.16 -24.57 -0.67
N LEU A 134 -7.66 -23.35 -0.72
CA LEU A 134 -8.98 -23.04 -0.15
C LEU A 134 -10.12 -23.71 -0.93
N LEU A 135 -10.04 -23.69 -2.27
CA LEU A 135 -11.00 -24.36 -3.15
C LEU A 135 -11.01 -25.87 -2.92
N ASP A 136 -9.83 -26.50 -2.84
CA ASP A 136 -9.67 -27.93 -2.50
C ASP A 136 -10.36 -28.25 -1.15
N TYR A 137 -10.17 -27.41 -0.14
CA TYR A 137 -10.83 -27.59 1.16
C TYR A 137 -12.37 -27.47 1.06
N LEU A 138 -12.88 -26.52 0.28
CA LEU A 138 -14.32 -26.37 0.07
C LEU A 138 -14.90 -27.60 -0.68
N GLU A 139 -14.16 -28.16 -1.63
CA GLU A 139 -14.54 -29.36 -2.36
C GLU A 139 -14.53 -30.57 -1.44
N GLU A 140 -13.42 -30.85 -0.73
CA GLU A 140 -13.28 -31.97 0.22
C GLU A 140 -14.34 -31.95 1.33
N SER A 141 -14.74 -30.77 1.77
CA SER A 141 -15.80 -30.58 2.79
C SER A 141 -17.22 -30.61 2.22
N GLY A 142 -17.38 -30.78 0.89
CA GLY A 142 -18.67 -30.79 0.20
C GLY A 142 -19.41 -29.45 0.17
N GLN A 143 -18.69 -28.34 0.39
CA GLN A 143 -19.29 -27.00 0.45
C GLN A 143 -19.19 -26.24 -0.89
N LEU A 144 -18.22 -26.57 -1.75
CA LEU A 144 -17.90 -25.82 -2.97
C LEU A 144 -19.12 -25.62 -3.87
N GLU A 145 -19.92 -26.66 -4.08
CA GLU A 145 -21.09 -26.62 -4.95
C GLU A 145 -22.12 -25.54 -4.53
N ASN A 146 -22.21 -25.24 -3.24
CA ASN A 146 -23.18 -24.29 -2.67
C ASN A 146 -22.49 -23.03 -2.11
N THR A 147 -21.30 -22.70 -2.60
CA THR A 147 -20.54 -21.50 -2.22
C THR A 147 -20.47 -20.54 -3.41
N ILE A 148 -20.83 -19.28 -3.18
CA ILE A 148 -20.57 -18.18 -4.11
C ILE A 148 -19.17 -17.65 -3.79
N ILE A 149 -18.31 -17.60 -4.80
CA ILE A 149 -16.94 -17.09 -4.70
C ILE A 149 -16.84 -15.88 -5.60
N VAL A 150 -16.39 -14.75 -5.05
CA VAL A 150 -16.04 -13.54 -5.80
C VAL A 150 -14.57 -13.27 -5.55
N ALA A 151 -13.78 -13.28 -6.63
CA ALA A 151 -12.38 -12.87 -6.61
C ALA A 151 -12.24 -11.60 -7.44
N VAL A 152 -11.68 -10.56 -6.87
CA VAL A 152 -11.57 -9.24 -7.50
C VAL A 152 -10.27 -8.57 -7.06
N SER A 153 -9.61 -7.83 -7.97
CA SER A 153 -8.58 -6.85 -7.62
C SER A 153 -9.27 -5.57 -7.17
N ASP A 154 -8.61 -4.80 -6.30
CA ASP A 154 -9.18 -3.57 -5.72
C ASP A 154 -8.79 -2.30 -6.47
N ASN A 155 -7.71 -2.36 -7.25
CA ASN A 155 -7.23 -1.29 -8.13
C ASN A 155 -6.26 -1.84 -9.18
N GLY A 156 -5.93 -1.02 -10.16
CA GLY A 156 -4.89 -1.33 -11.12
C GLY A 156 -3.52 -1.54 -10.50
N ALA A 157 -2.54 -1.99 -11.27
CA ALA A 157 -1.19 -2.25 -10.80
C ALA A 157 -0.57 -1.00 -10.17
N SER A 158 0.25 -1.18 -9.12
CA SER A 158 0.88 -0.08 -8.39
C SER A 158 2.16 0.39 -9.08
N ALA A 159 2.37 1.71 -9.14
CA ALA A 159 3.61 2.32 -9.63
C ALA A 159 4.40 3.04 -8.52
N GLU A 160 4.10 2.75 -7.26
CA GLU A 160 4.77 3.40 -6.12
C GLU A 160 6.27 3.09 -6.03
N GLY A 161 6.78 2.10 -6.75
CA GLY A 161 8.22 1.90 -6.92
C GLY A 161 8.92 2.98 -7.76
N GLY A 162 8.13 3.85 -8.41
CA GLY A 162 8.65 4.91 -9.26
C GLY A 162 9.35 4.40 -10.53
N PRO A 163 10.04 5.28 -11.29
CA PRO A 163 10.66 4.91 -12.57
C PRO A 163 11.75 3.84 -12.47
N ASN A 164 12.39 3.72 -11.31
CA ASN A 164 13.54 2.83 -11.09
C ASN A 164 13.19 1.56 -10.29
N GLY A 165 11.96 1.45 -9.79
CA GLY A 165 11.65 0.45 -8.79
C GLY A 165 12.38 0.71 -7.47
N SER A 166 12.14 -0.11 -6.47
CA SER A 166 12.82 0.03 -5.19
C SER A 166 13.11 -1.33 -4.55
N MET A 167 14.24 -1.45 -3.88
CA MET A 167 14.54 -2.55 -2.96
C MET A 167 14.06 -2.26 -1.55
N ASN A 168 13.80 -0.98 -1.26
CA ASN A 168 13.29 -0.52 0.00
C ASN A 168 12.33 0.67 -0.23
N GLU A 169 11.06 0.39 -0.39
CA GLU A 169 10.01 1.39 -0.65
C GLU A 169 9.93 2.46 0.47
N MET A 170 10.45 2.17 1.66
CA MET A 170 10.56 3.19 2.73
C MET A 170 11.44 4.38 2.33
N ASN A 171 12.32 4.22 1.34
CA ASN A 171 13.07 5.35 0.77
C ASN A 171 12.11 6.38 0.17
N PHE A 172 11.15 5.94 -0.64
CA PHE A 172 10.14 6.80 -1.25
C PHE A 172 9.35 7.59 -0.18
N PHE A 173 8.87 6.91 0.87
CA PHE A 173 8.10 7.54 1.94
C PHE A 173 8.91 8.45 2.86
N ASN A 174 10.23 8.40 2.74
CA ASN A 174 11.14 9.29 3.45
C ASN A 174 11.76 10.35 2.52
N GLY A 175 11.39 10.37 1.22
CA GLY A 175 11.94 11.29 0.22
C GLY A 175 13.44 11.08 -0.04
N VAL A 176 13.94 9.87 0.23
CA VAL A 176 15.33 9.47 -0.01
C VAL A 176 15.37 8.73 -1.34
N PRO A 177 16.15 9.19 -2.32
CA PRO A 177 16.26 8.52 -3.62
C PRO A 177 16.77 7.08 -3.49
N ASP A 178 16.25 6.19 -4.33
CA ASP A 178 16.85 4.87 -4.53
C ASP A 178 18.19 5.02 -5.26
N ASP A 179 19.16 4.25 -4.81
CA ASP A 179 20.47 4.13 -5.45
C ASP A 179 20.54 2.83 -6.24
N MET A 180 20.80 2.92 -7.56
CA MET A 180 20.81 1.75 -8.44
C MET A 180 21.92 0.76 -8.06
N ALA A 181 23.10 1.25 -7.68
CA ALA A 181 24.21 0.39 -7.28
C ALA A 181 23.91 -0.32 -5.95
N GLU A 182 23.20 0.36 -5.03
CA GLU A 182 22.70 -0.24 -3.79
C GLU A 182 21.66 -1.33 -4.10
N ASN A 183 20.67 -1.01 -4.91
CA ASN A 183 19.64 -1.97 -5.30
C ASN A 183 20.26 -3.22 -5.97
N MET A 184 21.29 -3.05 -6.82
CA MET A 184 21.99 -4.17 -7.44
C MET A 184 22.77 -5.03 -6.44
N ARG A 185 23.35 -4.46 -5.37
CA ARG A 185 24.02 -5.24 -4.32
C ARG A 185 23.06 -6.19 -3.59
N HIS A 186 21.80 -5.82 -3.50
CA HIS A 186 20.77 -6.60 -2.81
C HIS A 186 19.86 -7.41 -3.75
N LEU A 187 20.23 -7.54 -5.03
CA LEU A 187 19.42 -8.25 -6.03
C LEU A 187 18.99 -9.65 -5.61
N ASP A 188 19.90 -10.41 -4.98
CA ASP A 188 19.63 -11.78 -4.52
C ASP A 188 18.75 -11.85 -3.26
N GLU A 189 18.54 -10.73 -2.59
CA GLU A 189 17.66 -10.61 -1.42
C GLU A 189 16.22 -10.22 -1.80
N MET A 190 15.99 -9.83 -3.06
CA MET A 190 14.68 -9.44 -3.55
C MET A 190 13.64 -10.53 -3.34
N GLY A 191 12.49 -10.16 -2.81
CA GLY A 191 11.43 -11.11 -2.43
C GLY A 191 11.61 -11.74 -1.06
N SER A 192 12.73 -11.55 -0.39
CA SER A 192 12.96 -12.04 0.97
C SER A 192 12.53 -11.02 2.02
N PRO A 193 12.41 -11.39 3.31
CA PRO A 193 12.14 -10.45 4.40
C PRO A 193 13.22 -9.38 4.61
N LYS A 194 14.35 -9.45 3.89
CA LYS A 194 15.42 -8.44 3.92
C LYS A 194 15.21 -7.30 2.92
N ALA A 195 14.22 -7.42 2.03
CA ALA A 195 13.85 -6.39 1.08
C ALA A 195 12.44 -5.89 1.34
N TYR A 196 12.18 -4.62 1.08
CA TYR A 196 10.85 -4.04 0.99
C TYR A 196 10.64 -3.61 -0.46
N ASN A 197 10.67 -4.61 -1.38
CA ASN A 197 10.80 -4.36 -2.80
C ASN A 197 9.48 -4.05 -3.50
N HIS A 198 9.57 -3.13 -4.47
CA HIS A 198 8.53 -2.78 -5.42
C HIS A 198 9.11 -2.70 -6.83
N TYR A 199 8.35 -3.10 -7.84
CA TYR A 199 8.77 -3.03 -9.24
C TYR A 199 8.73 -1.60 -9.79
N ALA A 200 9.48 -1.36 -10.88
CA ALA A 200 9.48 -0.09 -11.60
C ALA A 200 8.14 0.20 -12.29
N SER A 201 7.79 1.48 -12.44
CA SER A 201 6.55 1.96 -13.09
C SER A 201 6.32 1.37 -14.48
N GLY A 202 7.38 1.03 -15.22
CA GLY A 202 7.28 0.31 -16.49
C GLY A 202 6.55 -1.02 -16.38
N TRP A 203 6.72 -1.74 -15.28
CA TRP A 203 5.97 -2.98 -15.02
C TRP A 203 4.54 -2.72 -14.57
N ALA A 204 4.27 -1.62 -13.82
CA ALA A 204 2.89 -1.23 -13.53
C ALA A 204 2.11 -0.98 -14.82
N TRP A 205 2.70 -0.22 -15.75
CA TRP A 205 2.14 0.01 -17.08
C TRP A 205 1.96 -1.28 -17.87
N ALA A 206 2.92 -2.21 -17.80
CA ALA A 206 2.86 -3.49 -18.48
C ALA A 206 1.76 -4.40 -17.93
N PHE A 207 1.64 -4.51 -16.62
CA PHE A 207 0.65 -5.36 -15.95
C PHE A 207 -0.79 -4.82 -16.09
N ASN A 208 -0.95 -3.55 -16.47
CA ASN A 208 -2.23 -2.93 -16.81
C ASN A 208 -2.53 -2.94 -18.32
N ALA A 209 -1.81 -3.71 -19.14
CA ALA A 209 -2.09 -3.78 -20.57
C ALA A 209 -3.57 -4.16 -20.84
N PRO A 210 -4.26 -3.47 -21.77
CA PRO A 210 -3.77 -2.49 -22.74
C PRO A 210 -3.87 -1.04 -22.25
N PHE A 211 -4.38 -0.81 -21.04
CA PHE A 211 -4.80 0.50 -20.55
C PHE A 211 -3.63 1.47 -20.32
N LYS A 212 -3.95 2.76 -20.25
CA LYS A 212 -3.02 3.80 -19.79
C LYS A 212 -3.09 3.94 -18.26
N TYR A 213 -1.98 4.31 -17.66
CA TYR A 213 -1.83 4.48 -16.22
C TYR A 213 -2.10 3.23 -15.37
N TRP A 214 -2.34 3.45 -14.07
CA TRP A 214 -2.30 2.45 -13.01
C TRP A 214 -3.01 2.97 -11.75
N LYS A 215 -2.89 2.28 -10.63
CA LYS A 215 -3.39 2.67 -9.32
C LYS A 215 -3.23 4.18 -9.08
N ARG A 216 -4.17 4.84 -8.46
CA ARG A 216 -4.32 6.29 -8.21
C ARG A 216 -4.93 7.09 -9.36
N TRP A 217 -4.83 6.65 -10.57
CA TRP A 217 -5.41 7.32 -11.74
C TRP A 217 -6.86 6.88 -11.97
N VAL A 218 -7.76 7.28 -11.02
CA VAL A 218 -9.17 6.86 -11.05
C VAL A 218 -9.96 7.44 -12.23
N SER A 219 -9.39 8.37 -12.96
CA SER A 219 -9.97 8.93 -14.18
C SER A 219 -9.67 8.11 -15.43
N TYR A 220 -8.90 7.02 -15.33
CA TYR A 220 -8.57 6.15 -16.47
C TYR A 220 -8.75 4.68 -16.14
N GLU A 221 -9.04 3.88 -17.17
CA GLU A 221 -9.29 2.44 -17.05
C GLU A 221 -8.12 1.68 -16.39
N GLY A 222 -6.87 2.11 -16.56
CA GLY A 222 -5.72 1.47 -15.92
C GLY A 222 -5.70 1.58 -14.39
N GLY A 223 -6.45 2.52 -13.84
CA GLY A 223 -6.61 2.65 -12.39
C GLY A 223 -7.85 1.98 -11.81
N ILE A 224 -8.87 1.71 -12.65
CA ILE A 224 -10.21 1.30 -12.19
C ILE A 224 -10.80 0.06 -12.89
N ALA A 225 -10.26 -0.37 -14.02
CA ALA A 225 -10.79 -1.54 -14.75
C ALA A 225 -10.15 -2.84 -14.23
N ASP A 226 -10.62 -3.30 -13.08
CA ASP A 226 -10.06 -4.43 -12.37
C ASP A 226 -10.72 -5.76 -12.78
N PRO A 227 -9.94 -6.86 -12.87
CA PRO A 227 -10.51 -8.17 -13.18
C PRO A 227 -11.35 -8.69 -12.02
N MET A 228 -12.51 -9.25 -12.34
CA MET A 228 -13.38 -9.91 -11.38
C MET A 228 -13.82 -11.30 -11.88
N ILE A 229 -13.80 -12.28 -10.99
CA ILE A 229 -14.32 -13.63 -11.24
C ILE A 229 -15.46 -13.89 -10.27
N VAL A 230 -16.58 -14.38 -10.80
CA VAL A 230 -17.71 -14.88 -9.99
C VAL A 230 -17.91 -16.35 -10.29
N ALA A 231 -17.81 -17.20 -9.27
CA ALA A 231 -18.02 -18.63 -9.38
C ALA A 231 -19.08 -19.12 -8.39
N TRP A 232 -20.00 -19.93 -8.87
CA TRP A 232 -20.98 -20.64 -8.06
C TRP A 232 -21.40 -21.92 -8.81
N PRO A 233 -20.75 -23.06 -8.52
CA PRO A 233 -20.93 -24.29 -9.31
C PRO A 233 -22.39 -24.73 -9.44
N LYS A 234 -23.18 -24.65 -8.37
CA LYS A 234 -24.61 -25.05 -8.35
C LYS A 234 -25.53 -24.00 -9.00
N GLY A 235 -25.17 -22.70 -8.92
CA GLY A 235 -26.10 -21.62 -9.28
C GLY A 235 -25.86 -21.04 -10.68
N ILE A 236 -24.62 -20.95 -11.15
CA ILE A 236 -24.28 -20.38 -12.46
C ILE A 236 -24.31 -21.48 -13.51
N LYS A 237 -25.16 -21.32 -14.51
CA LYS A 237 -25.33 -22.30 -15.61
C LYS A 237 -24.33 -22.09 -16.72
N GLN A 238 -24.09 -20.83 -17.12
CA GLN A 238 -23.14 -20.44 -18.16
C GLN A 238 -21.77 -20.24 -17.53
N LYS A 239 -20.89 -21.25 -17.62
CA LYS A 239 -19.57 -21.28 -16.98
C LYS A 239 -18.46 -20.98 -18.00
N GLY A 240 -17.41 -20.31 -17.53
CA GLY A 240 -16.21 -20.04 -18.33
C GLY A 240 -16.41 -18.97 -19.43
N GLU A 241 -17.44 -18.14 -19.30
CA GLU A 241 -17.76 -17.11 -20.29
C GLU A 241 -17.43 -15.72 -19.74
N THR A 242 -16.87 -14.87 -20.60
CA THR A 242 -16.58 -13.46 -20.30
C THR A 242 -17.88 -12.65 -20.29
N ARG A 243 -17.95 -11.66 -19.41
CA ARG A 243 -18.98 -10.63 -19.33
C ARG A 243 -18.35 -9.27 -19.64
N HIS A 244 -19.02 -8.49 -20.48
CA HIS A 244 -18.52 -7.19 -20.91
C HIS A 244 -19.36 -6.01 -20.41
N GLN A 245 -20.45 -6.31 -19.70
CA GLN A 245 -21.28 -5.28 -19.08
C GLN A 245 -20.51 -4.56 -17.99
N TYR A 246 -20.71 -3.25 -17.94
CA TYR A 246 -20.14 -2.43 -16.88
C TYR A 246 -20.75 -2.77 -15.51
N VAL A 247 -19.90 -3.08 -14.56
CA VAL A 247 -20.25 -3.28 -13.14
C VAL A 247 -19.23 -2.51 -12.27
N HIS A 248 -19.61 -2.16 -11.05
CA HIS A 248 -18.75 -1.44 -10.12
C HIS A 248 -18.61 -2.21 -8.79
N ALA A 249 -17.55 -1.99 -8.04
CA ALA A 249 -17.30 -2.68 -6.78
C ALA A 249 -18.47 -2.55 -5.78
N ILE A 250 -19.17 -1.39 -5.75
CA ILE A 250 -20.36 -1.19 -4.91
C ILE A 250 -21.54 -2.11 -5.27
N ASP A 251 -21.54 -2.72 -6.45
CA ASP A 251 -22.60 -3.61 -6.95
C ASP A 251 -22.44 -5.05 -6.42
N ILE A 252 -21.27 -5.41 -5.86
CA ILE A 252 -20.98 -6.76 -5.38
C ILE A 252 -21.93 -7.13 -4.23
N VAL A 253 -22.02 -6.29 -3.21
CA VAL A 253 -22.84 -6.60 -2.00
C VAL A 253 -24.33 -6.70 -2.33
N PRO A 254 -24.98 -5.78 -3.05
CA PRO A 254 -26.38 -5.94 -3.44
C PRO A 254 -26.60 -7.15 -4.35
N THR A 255 -25.62 -7.54 -5.18
CA THR A 255 -25.71 -8.78 -5.97
C THR A 255 -25.73 -10.02 -5.06
N LEU A 256 -24.86 -10.07 -4.05
CA LEU A 256 -24.87 -11.17 -3.08
C LEU A 256 -26.19 -11.24 -2.30
N TYR A 257 -26.74 -10.11 -1.87
CA TYR A 257 -28.06 -10.08 -1.23
C TYR A 257 -29.15 -10.62 -2.15
N ASP A 258 -29.17 -10.20 -3.41
CA ASP A 258 -30.15 -10.68 -4.40
C ASP A 258 -30.00 -12.19 -4.66
N MET A 259 -28.76 -12.67 -4.85
CA MET A 259 -28.50 -14.11 -5.08
C MET A 259 -28.90 -14.99 -3.88
N LEU A 260 -28.75 -14.48 -2.68
CA LEU A 260 -29.09 -15.16 -1.42
C LEU A 260 -30.56 -14.96 -0.99
N GLY A 261 -31.31 -14.08 -1.67
CA GLY A 261 -32.67 -13.72 -1.30
C GLY A 261 -32.75 -12.98 0.05
N ILE A 262 -31.74 -12.20 0.39
CA ILE A 262 -31.64 -11.43 1.64
C ILE A 262 -32.09 -9.99 1.38
N THR A 263 -33.05 -9.51 2.17
CA THR A 263 -33.38 -8.09 2.21
C THR A 263 -32.46 -7.38 3.21
N PRO A 264 -31.69 -6.36 2.79
CA PRO A 264 -30.83 -5.61 3.71
C PRO A 264 -31.66 -4.98 4.83
N PRO A 265 -31.20 -5.03 6.10
CA PRO A 265 -31.93 -4.40 7.20
C PRO A 265 -31.80 -2.87 7.12
N GLY A 266 -32.93 -2.15 7.25
CA GLY A 266 -32.93 -0.68 7.34
C GLY A 266 -32.35 -0.13 8.65
N VAL A 267 -32.27 -0.96 9.70
CA VAL A 267 -31.75 -0.59 11.02
C VAL A 267 -30.83 -1.70 11.53
N VAL A 268 -29.62 -1.36 11.94
CA VAL A 268 -28.64 -2.28 12.54
C VAL A 268 -28.24 -1.77 13.92
N LYS A 269 -28.44 -2.58 14.98
CA LYS A 269 -28.13 -2.20 16.37
C LYS A 269 -28.71 -0.85 16.79
N GLY A 270 -29.92 -0.52 16.31
CA GLY A 270 -30.60 0.74 16.61
C GLY A 270 -30.16 1.95 15.77
N VAL A 271 -29.26 1.74 14.80
CA VAL A 271 -28.79 2.81 13.88
C VAL A 271 -29.44 2.60 12.52
N GLU A 272 -30.11 3.63 12.01
CA GLU A 272 -30.64 3.66 10.65
C GLU A 272 -29.49 3.58 9.63
N GLN A 273 -29.67 2.73 8.62
CA GLN A 273 -28.65 2.48 7.61
C GLN A 273 -28.85 3.37 6.40
N SER A 274 -27.76 3.89 5.84
CA SER A 274 -27.79 4.60 4.55
C SER A 274 -28.24 3.62 3.43
N PRO A 275 -28.89 4.13 2.38
CA PRO A 275 -29.25 3.32 1.21
C PRO A 275 -28.02 2.66 0.58
N ILE A 276 -28.18 1.45 0.08
CA ILE A 276 -27.17 0.78 -0.74
C ILE A 276 -27.28 1.35 -2.15
N GLU A 277 -26.25 2.05 -2.60
CA GLU A 277 -26.21 2.74 -3.91
C GLU A 277 -25.84 1.80 -5.08
N GLY A 278 -25.35 0.60 -4.79
CA GLY A 278 -25.02 -0.42 -5.79
C GLY A 278 -26.26 -1.07 -6.41
N ALA A 279 -26.11 -1.54 -7.65
CA ALA A 279 -27.13 -2.26 -8.40
C ALA A 279 -26.76 -3.75 -8.54
N SER A 280 -27.71 -4.68 -8.34
CA SER A 280 -27.44 -6.09 -8.55
C SER A 280 -27.14 -6.41 -10.01
N PHE A 281 -26.01 -7.06 -10.27
CA PHE A 281 -25.64 -7.60 -11.57
C PHE A 281 -25.93 -9.11 -11.72
N ARG A 282 -26.80 -9.65 -10.90
CA ARG A 282 -27.20 -11.06 -10.98
C ARG A 282 -27.64 -11.47 -12.38
N LYS A 283 -28.40 -10.62 -13.08
CA LYS A 283 -28.84 -10.90 -14.46
C LYS A 283 -27.66 -11.04 -15.43
N VAL A 284 -26.62 -10.25 -15.26
CA VAL A 284 -25.37 -10.34 -16.06
C VAL A 284 -24.67 -11.67 -15.82
N ILE A 285 -24.66 -12.17 -14.56
CA ILE A 285 -24.11 -13.48 -14.24
C ILE A 285 -24.90 -14.59 -14.95
N GLU A 286 -26.23 -14.48 -15.00
CA GLU A 286 -27.13 -15.50 -15.53
C GLU A 286 -27.22 -15.49 -17.06
N ASP A 287 -27.01 -14.33 -17.73
CA ASP A 287 -27.17 -14.12 -19.16
C ASP A 287 -26.14 -13.13 -19.70
N THR A 288 -25.33 -13.56 -20.69
CA THR A 288 -24.32 -12.74 -21.37
C THR A 288 -24.92 -11.56 -22.13
N GLN A 289 -26.20 -11.63 -22.49
CA GLN A 289 -26.93 -10.59 -23.23
C GLN A 289 -27.75 -9.67 -22.32
N ALA A 290 -27.65 -9.87 -20.99
CA ALA A 290 -28.36 -8.99 -20.06
C ALA A 290 -27.92 -7.53 -20.25
N PRO A 291 -28.83 -6.56 -20.06
CA PRO A 291 -28.45 -5.15 -20.09
C PRO A 291 -27.52 -4.83 -18.90
N GLU A 292 -26.75 -3.78 -19.06
CA GLU A 292 -25.91 -3.23 -17.99
C GLU A 292 -26.78 -2.87 -16.77
N PRO A 293 -26.36 -3.26 -15.56
CA PRO A 293 -27.15 -3.01 -14.34
C PRO A 293 -27.08 -1.54 -13.91
N ARG A 294 -26.10 -0.81 -14.40
CA ARG A 294 -25.78 0.58 -14.08
C ARG A 294 -25.61 1.37 -15.37
N GLN A 295 -26.05 2.61 -15.36
CA GLN A 295 -25.90 3.50 -16.53
C GLN A 295 -24.85 4.58 -16.32
N THR A 296 -24.53 4.92 -15.08
CA THR A 296 -23.63 6.04 -14.74
C THR A 296 -22.78 5.70 -13.52
N GLN A 297 -21.51 6.03 -13.60
CA GLN A 297 -20.60 6.00 -12.46
C GLN A 297 -19.59 7.15 -12.57
N PHE A 298 -19.52 8.00 -11.53
CA PHE A 298 -18.50 9.02 -11.43
C PHE A 298 -17.33 8.54 -10.58
N TYR A 299 -16.18 9.13 -10.82
CA TYR A 299 -14.93 8.89 -10.11
C TYR A 299 -14.29 10.22 -9.74
N THR A 300 -13.67 10.27 -8.58
CA THR A 300 -12.81 11.37 -8.15
C THR A 300 -11.83 10.92 -7.08
N MET A 301 -10.58 11.32 -7.23
CA MET A 301 -9.52 11.09 -6.25
C MET A 301 -8.40 12.09 -6.51
N LEU A 302 -7.88 12.75 -5.46
CA LEU A 302 -6.76 13.71 -5.57
C LEU A 302 -6.93 14.74 -6.71
N GLY A 303 -8.16 15.25 -6.88
CA GLY A 303 -8.46 16.23 -7.91
C GLY A 303 -8.79 15.65 -9.29
N THR A 304 -8.44 14.40 -9.60
CA THR A 304 -8.83 13.75 -10.86
C THR A 304 -10.34 13.57 -10.95
N ARG A 305 -10.88 13.62 -12.14
CA ARG A 305 -12.31 13.49 -12.42
C ARG A 305 -12.52 12.54 -13.58
N GLY A 306 -13.37 11.56 -13.37
CA GLY A 306 -13.79 10.61 -14.40
C GLY A 306 -15.28 10.33 -14.30
N ILE A 307 -15.94 10.06 -15.44
CA ILE A 307 -17.31 9.60 -15.49
C ILE A 307 -17.52 8.62 -16.63
N TRP A 308 -18.05 7.46 -16.28
CA TRP A 308 -18.57 6.51 -17.25
C TRP A 308 -20.10 6.69 -17.36
N HIS A 309 -20.61 6.76 -18.60
CA HIS A 309 -22.04 6.81 -18.87
C HIS A 309 -22.36 6.13 -20.20
N ASP A 310 -23.12 5.05 -20.13
CA ASP A 310 -23.60 4.28 -21.30
C ASP A 310 -22.50 3.97 -22.34
N GLY A 311 -21.35 3.50 -21.85
CA GLY A 311 -20.19 3.14 -22.68
C GLY A 311 -19.30 4.31 -23.09
N TRP A 312 -19.65 5.54 -22.75
CA TRP A 312 -18.80 6.71 -22.90
C TRP A 312 -18.05 7.01 -21.62
N HIS A 313 -16.81 7.45 -21.75
CA HIS A 313 -15.99 7.86 -20.61
C HIS A 313 -15.39 9.24 -20.86
N ALA A 314 -15.59 10.17 -19.93
CA ALA A 314 -14.90 11.43 -19.91
C ALA A 314 -13.96 11.49 -18.70
N ALA A 315 -12.73 11.95 -18.91
CA ALA A 315 -11.66 11.91 -17.95
C ALA A 315 -10.84 13.21 -17.92
N THR A 316 -10.24 13.53 -16.78
CA THR A 316 -9.21 14.56 -16.68
C THR A 316 -7.91 13.97 -16.18
N ALA A 317 -6.79 14.42 -16.77
CA ALA A 317 -5.47 14.21 -16.22
C ALA A 317 -5.15 15.35 -15.24
N HIS A 318 -5.56 15.20 -13.98
CA HIS A 318 -5.17 16.09 -12.89
C HIS A 318 -4.14 15.34 -12.02
N PRO A 319 -2.82 15.49 -12.29
CA PRO A 319 -1.84 14.67 -11.60
C PRO A 319 -1.78 15.01 -10.11
N PRO A 320 -1.67 14.01 -9.24
CA PRO A 320 -1.46 14.24 -7.83
C PRO A 320 -0.05 14.82 -7.63
N ALA A 321 0.06 16.12 -7.54
CA ALA A 321 1.34 16.77 -7.32
C ALA A 321 1.31 17.71 -6.14
N PRO A 322 2.46 17.90 -5.49
CA PRO A 322 2.59 18.87 -4.42
C PRO A 322 2.42 20.27 -4.98
N SER A 323 1.57 21.04 -4.37
CA SER A 323 1.42 22.50 -4.41
C SER A 323 0.48 23.13 -5.43
N ASN A 324 -0.53 23.81 -4.90
CA ASN A 324 -1.30 24.92 -5.51
C ASN A 324 -1.93 24.65 -6.88
N TRP A 325 -2.57 23.50 -7.04
CA TRP A 325 -3.15 23.10 -8.32
C TRP A 325 -4.66 23.26 -8.40
N SER A 326 -5.29 23.93 -7.44
CA SER A 326 -6.73 24.20 -7.41
C SER A 326 -7.23 24.98 -8.63
N HIS A 327 -6.66 24.69 -9.79
CA HIS A 327 -6.98 25.26 -11.09
C HIS A 327 -7.80 24.27 -11.92
N PHE A 328 -8.83 23.68 -11.31
CA PHE A 328 -9.68 22.67 -11.94
C PHE A 328 -10.33 23.14 -13.25
N GLU A 329 -10.51 24.46 -13.43
CA GLU A 329 -10.99 25.07 -14.66
C GLU A 329 -9.98 24.99 -15.82
N GLN A 330 -8.70 24.75 -15.52
CA GLN A 330 -7.65 24.61 -16.53
C GLN A 330 -7.48 23.16 -16.96
N ASP A 331 -8.09 22.20 -16.26
CA ASP A 331 -8.00 20.80 -16.64
C ASP A 331 -8.59 20.54 -18.01
N VAL A 332 -7.84 19.82 -18.81
CA VAL A 332 -8.29 19.37 -20.13
C VAL A 332 -9.05 18.07 -19.96
N TRP A 333 -10.30 18.07 -20.44
CA TRP A 333 -11.11 16.86 -20.48
C TRP A 333 -10.87 16.10 -21.77
N GLU A 334 -10.71 14.79 -21.65
CA GLU A 334 -10.64 13.81 -22.73
C GLU A 334 -11.97 13.05 -22.79
N LEU A 335 -12.32 12.52 -23.96
CA LEU A 335 -13.57 11.77 -24.19
C LEU A 335 -13.31 10.48 -24.97
N TYR A 336 -13.83 9.36 -24.49
CA TYR A 336 -13.64 8.03 -25.07
C TYR A 336 -14.97 7.30 -25.25
N ASN A 337 -15.08 6.52 -26.34
CA ASN A 337 -16.14 5.53 -26.52
C ASN A 337 -15.58 4.13 -26.19
N LEU A 338 -15.78 3.65 -24.97
CA LEU A 338 -15.21 2.38 -24.49
C LEU A 338 -15.78 1.14 -25.20
N ARG A 339 -16.87 1.26 -25.95
CA ARG A 339 -17.39 0.17 -26.78
C ARG A 339 -16.57 -0.04 -28.04
N GLU A 340 -15.88 0.99 -28.52
CA GLU A 340 -15.04 0.99 -29.73
C GLU A 340 -13.55 1.09 -29.42
N ASP A 341 -13.21 1.71 -28.30
CA ASP A 341 -11.84 1.98 -27.85
C ASP A 341 -11.71 1.69 -26.35
N ARG A 342 -11.61 0.41 -26.02
CA ARG A 342 -11.56 -0.07 -24.64
C ARG A 342 -10.33 0.41 -23.88
N SER A 343 -9.25 0.77 -24.59
CA SER A 343 -7.98 1.20 -24.02
C SER A 343 -7.84 2.72 -23.86
N GLU A 344 -8.86 3.51 -24.27
CA GLU A 344 -8.80 4.99 -24.17
C GLU A 344 -7.65 5.59 -25.00
N ASN A 345 -7.42 5.07 -26.19
CA ASN A 345 -6.31 5.48 -27.04
C ASN A 345 -6.65 6.66 -27.96
N ARG A 346 -7.95 6.84 -28.29
CA ARG A 346 -8.45 7.84 -29.23
C ARG A 346 -9.35 8.86 -28.52
N ASP A 347 -8.79 10.01 -28.19
CA ASP A 347 -9.56 11.13 -27.63
C ASP A 347 -10.52 11.72 -28.68
N LEU A 348 -11.81 11.71 -28.36
CA LEU A 348 -12.91 12.22 -29.18
C LEU A 348 -13.40 13.60 -28.73
N ALA A 349 -12.78 14.25 -27.76
CA ALA A 349 -13.26 15.51 -27.17
C ALA A 349 -13.48 16.62 -28.23
N ALA A 350 -12.53 16.78 -29.13
CA ALA A 350 -12.65 17.77 -30.22
C ALA A 350 -13.68 17.38 -31.31
N GLN A 351 -13.96 16.09 -31.46
CA GLN A 351 -14.86 15.56 -32.47
C GLN A 351 -16.31 15.49 -31.98
N GLN A 352 -16.51 15.33 -30.69
CA GLN A 352 -17.79 15.15 -30.01
C GLN A 352 -17.98 16.14 -28.83
N PRO A 353 -17.85 17.45 -29.05
CA PRO A 353 -17.85 18.43 -27.97
C PRO A 353 -19.19 18.48 -27.21
N GLU A 354 -20.31 18.22 -27.88
CA GLU A 354 -21.62 18.18 -27.22
C GLU A 354 -21.74 17.01 -26.25
N LYS A 355 -21.20 15.84 -26.63
CA LYS A 355 -21.17 14.66 -25.77
C LYS A 355 -20.25 14.87 -24.57
N LEU A 356 -19.11 15.51 -24.77
CA LEU A 356 -18.22 15.87 -23.67
C LEU A 356 -18.92 16.78 -22.66
N GLU A 357 -19.59 17.84 -23.13
CA GLU A 357 -20.31 18.77 -22.25
C GLU A 357 -21.50 18.11 -21.55
N GLU A 358 -22.15 17.13 -22.16
CA GLU A 358 -23.16 16.29 -21.50
C GLU A 358 -22.54 15.54 -20.31
N LEU A 359 -21.41 14.84 -20.51
CA LEU A 359 -20.77 14.04 -19.48
C LEU A 359 -20.18 14.91 -18.37
N LYS A 360 -19.62 16.06 -18.67
CA LYS A 360 -19.14 17.03 -17.64
C LYS A 360 -20.27 17.50 -16.73
N ARG A 361 -21.44 17.78 -17.29
CA ARG A 361 -22.64 18.16 -16.50
C ARG A 361 -23.11 17.00 -15.64
N LEU A 362 -23.10 15.80 -16.21
CA LEU A 362 -23.51 14.59 -15.50
C LEU A 362 -22.52 14.27 -14.35
N TRP A 363 -21.21 14.41 -14.60
CA TRP A 363 -20.19 14.27 -13.55
C TRP A 363 -20.46 15.24 -12.38
N SER A 364 -20.73 16.50 -12.68
CA SER A 364 -21.00 17.52 -11.66
C SER A 364 -22.24 17.18 -10.83
N ALA A 365 -23.30 16.70 -11.49
CA ALA A 365 -24.54 16.31 -10.81
C ALA A 365 -24.35 15.09 -9.90
N GLU A 366 -23.62 14.07 -10.36
CA GLU A 366 -23.33 12.87 -9.56
C GLU A 366 -22.37 13.21 -8.39
N ALA A 367 -21.34 14.03 -8.64
CA ALA A 367 -20.42 14.48 -7.60
C ALA A 367 -21.14 15.30 -6.50
N GLU A 368 -22.09 16.17 -6.86
CA GLU A 368 -22.93 16.89 -5.88
C GLU A 368 -23.81 15.93 -5.08
N LYS A 369 -24.48 15.01 -5.77
CA LYS A 369 -25.39 14.03 -5.17
C LYS A 369 -24.70 13.13 -4.13
N TYR A 370 -23.47 12.70 -4.42
CA TYR A 370 -22.71 11.77 -3.59
C TYR A 370 -21.64 12.44 -2.73
N HIS A 371 -21.72 13.75 -2.54
CA HIS A 371 -20.81 14.53 -1.69
C HIS A 371 -19.32 14.44 -2.14
N GLY A 372 -19.07 14.29 -3.42
CA GLY A 372 -17.74 14.36 -4.02
C GLY A 372 -17.20 15.77 -4.19
N LEU A 373 -17.99 16.78 -3.81
CA LEU A 373 -17.60 18.20 -3.84
C LEU A 373 -17.56 18.79 -2.41
N PRO A 374 -16.70 19.81 -2.16
CA PRO A 374 -15.72 20.38 -3.08
C PRO A 374 -14.59 19.40 -3.38
N LEU A 375 -13.98 19.51 -4.57
CA LEU A 375 -12.75 18.76 -4.89
C LEU A 375 -11.64 19.20 -3.96
N ASP A 376 -10.80 18.25 -3.59
CA ASP A 376 -9.66 18.49 -2.72
C ASP A 376 -8.38 17.97 -3.40
N ASP A 377 -7.61 18.90 -3.94
CA ASP A 377 -6.26 18.68 -4.46
C ASP A 377 -5.24 19.52 -3.69
N ARG A 378 -5.62 19.91 -2.47
CA ARG A 378 -4.70 20.66 -1.61
C ARG A 378 -3.36 19.97 -1.56
N SER A 379 -2.32 20.79 -1.55
CA SER A 379 -0.98 20.27 -1.29
C SER A 379 -0.96 19.53 0.06
N PRO A 380 -0.11 18.56 0.20
CA PRO A 380 0.14 17.90 1.48
C PRO A 380 0.33 18.89 2.63
N MET A 381 1.07 19.97 2.41
CA MET A 381 1.30 21.01 3.40
C MET A 381 0.02 21.70 3.87
N GLU A 382 -0.89 22.02 2.96
CA GLU A 382 -2.15 22.65 3.29
C GLU A 382 -3.09 21.72 4.06
N ILE A 383 -3.15 20.42 3.69
CA ILE A 383 -3.98 19.44 4.38
C ILE A 383 -3.46 19.22 5.81
N LEU A 384 -2.15 19.11 6.00
CA LEU A 384 -1.55 18.87 7.31
C LEU A 384 -1.63 20.10 8.23
N ASN A 385 -1.50 21.30 7.67
CA ASN A 385 -1.66 22.54 8.43
C ASN A 385 -3.12 22.89 8.70
N THR A 386 -4.08 22.18 8.11
CA THR A 386 -5.50 22.39 8.42
C THR A 386 -5.80 21.85 9.82
N PRO A 387 -6.30 22.70 10.75
CA PRO A 387 -6.64 22.27 12.10
C PRO A 387 -7.63 21.10 12.06
N ARG A 388 -7.29 19.99 12.70
CA ARG A 388 -8.15 18.81 12.83
C ARG A 388 -8.80 18.77 14.21
N PRO A 389 -10.03 18.27 14.34
CA PRO A 389 -10.61 17.97 15.63
C PRO A 389 -9.71 17.01 16.41
N GLN A 390 -9.26 17.40 17.59
CA GLN A 390 -8.44 16.56 18.46
C GLN A 390 -9.27 16.11 19.65
N LEU A 391 -9.25 14.81 19.94
CA LEU A 391 -9.91 14.24 21.12
C LEU A 391 -9.14 14.53 22.42
N SER A 392 -7.83 14.85 22.31
CA SER A 392 -6.99 15.20 23.44
C SER A 392 -6.12 16.40 23.12
N LYS A 393 -5.73 17.14 24.17
CA LYS A 393 -4.74 18.22 23.99
C LYS A 393 -3.40 17.65 23.54
N PRO A 394 -2.62 18.40 22.73
CA PRO A 394 -1.23 18.05 22.42
C PRO A 394 -0.47 17.77 23.73
N ARG A 395 0.41 16.80 23.69
CA ARG A 395 1.23 16.37 24.83
C ARG A 395 2.69 16.38 24.43
N ASP A 396 3.53 16.78 25.37
CA ASP A 396 4.98 16.65 25.24
C ASP A 396 5.50 15.35 25.87
N ARG A 397 4.65 14.65 26.66
CA ARG A 397 4.99 13.42 27.38
C ARG A 397 3.96 12.34 27.16
N TYR A 398 4.46 11.17 26.83
CA TYR A 398 3.69 9.96 26.58
C TYR A 398 4.19 8.84 27.48
N VAL A 399 3.28 8.08 28.09
CA VAL A 399 3.61 6.94 28.94
C VAL A 399 3.01 5.69 28.33
N TYR A 400 3.85 4.70 28.12
CA TYR A 400 3.49 3.41 27.57
C TYR A 400 3.73 2.29 28.59
N TYR A 401 2.85 1.30 28.60
CA TYR A 401 2.88 0.21 29.55
C TYR A 401 3.07 -1.14 28.85
N PRO A 402 3.78 -2.10 29.51
CA PRO A 402 3.89 -3.46 28.97
C PRO A 402 2.52 -4.13 28.89
N GLY A 403 2.38 -5.06 27.91
CA GLY A 403 1.16 -5.81 27.69
C GLY A 403 0.04 -5.07 26.94
N CYS A 404 0.25 -3.82 26.55
CA CYS A 404 -0.64 -3.12 25.62
C CYS A 404 -0.48 -3.69 24.21
N ALA A 405 -1.51 -3.51 23.38
CA ALA A 405 -1.39 -3.71 21.92
C ALA A 405 -0.37 -2.74 21.34
N ASP A 406 0.24 -3.13 20.23
CA ASP A 406 1.16 -2.26 19.50
C ASP A 406 0.45 -0.97 19.09
N VAL A 407 1.12 0.16 19.26
CA VAL A 407 0.58 1.48 18.90
C VAL A 407 0.92 1.76 17.45
N PRO A 408 -0.07 1.86 16.56
CA PRO A 408 0.20 2.12 15.14
C PRO A 408 1.02 3.39 14.92
N GLU A 409 1.88 3.40 13.91
CA GLU A 409 2.76 4.52 13.55
C GLU A 409 2.01 5.88 13.51
N VAL A 410 0.81 5.90 12.91
CA VAL A 410 0.01 7.14 12.73
C VAL A 410 -0.46 7.79 14.03
N VAL A 411 -0.47 7.05 15.16
CA VAL A 411 -0.89 7.56 16.48
C VAL A 411 0.21 7.43 17.52
N ALA A 412 1.35 6.84 17.17
CA ALA A 412 2.53 6.79 18.00
C ALA A 412 3.14 8.19 18.18
N VAL A 413 3.92 8.35 19.25
CA VAL A 413 4.61 9.61 19.49
C VAL A 413 5.59 9.90 18.35
N ASN A 414 5.49 11.10 17.78
CA ASN A 414 6.41 11.55 16.74
C ASN A 414 7.71 12.10 17.35
N ILE A 415 8.82 11.41 17.13
CA ILE A 415 10.17 11.81 17.56
C ILE A 415 11.02 12.39 16.42
N ARG A 416 10.48 12.45 15.21
CA ARG A 416 11.21 12.84 13.99
C ARG A 416 11.64 14.30 14.04
N GLY A 417 12.88 14.53 13.66
CA GLY A 417 13.46 15.85 13.47
C GLY A 417 13.48 16.74 14.72
N ARG A 418 13.35 16.17 15.91
CA ARG A 418 13.29 16.88 17.18
C ARG A 418 14.10 16.18 18.27
N SER A 419 14.45 16.92 19.31
CA SER A 419 15.02 16.35 20.51
C SER A 419 14.00 15.52 21.26
N TYR A 420 14.43 14.38 21.80
CA TYR A 420 13.57 13.49 22.57
C TYR A 420 14.32 12.80 23.70
N THR A 421 13.57 12.34 24.70
CA THR A 421 14.04 11.46 25.76
C THR A 421 13.13 10.25 25.84
N ILE A 422 13.72 9.05 25.85
CA ILE A 422 13.02 7.79 26.12
C ILE A 422 13.58 7.24 27.42
N ALA A 423 12.74 6.97 28.41
CA ALA A 423 13.15 6.45 29.72
C ALA A 423 12.30 5.25 30.11
N ALA A 424 12.93 4.10 30.28
CA ALA A 424 12.30 2.86 30.76
C ALA A 424 12.61 2.63 32.25
N GLU A 425 11.56 2.59 33.07
CA GLU A 425 11.68 2.19 34.49
C GLU A 425 11.51 0.68 34.59
N VAL A 426 12.58 0.01 35.02
CA VAL A 426 12.69 -1.45 34.96
C VAL A 426 13.25 -1.98 36.28
N ARG A 427 12.69 -3.09 36.76
CA ARG A 427 13.30 -3.92 37.78
C ARG A 427 13.90 -5.16 37.13
N LEU A 428 15.20 -5.37 37.35
CA LEU A 428 15.91 -6.58 36.96
C LEU A 428 15.98 -7.54 38.13
N ASP A 429 15.40 -8.72 37.97
CA ASP A 429 15.44 -9.77 39.03
C ASP A 429 16.77 -10.53 39.01
N THR A 430 17.48 -10.49 37.89
CA THR A 430 18.75 -11.18 37.62
C THR A 430 19.61 -10.36 36.66
N PRO A 431 20.95 -10.44 36.74
CA PRO A 431 21.85 -9.76 35.79
C PRO A 431 21.81 -10.35 34.39
N GLU A 432 21.22 -11.54 34.21
CA GLU A 432 20.99 -12.18 32.88
C GLU A 432 19.68 -11.73 32.22
N ALA A 433 18.98 -10.73 32.80
CA ALA A 433 17.78 -10.15 32.17
C ALA A 433 18.06 -9.70 30.76
N ARG A 434 17.13 -10.01 29.85
CA ARG A 434 17.30 -9.74 28.41
C ARG A 434 15.96 -9.45 27.74
N GLY A 435 16.02 -8.83 26.56
CA GLY A 435 14.87 -8.56 25.71
C GLY A 435 14.61 -7.07 25.52
N VAL A 436 13.67 -6.77 24.67
CA VAL A 436 13.31 -5.41 24.30
C VAL A 436 12.53 -4.75 25.44
N LEU A 437 12.96 -3.56 25.81
CA LEU A 437 12.24 -2.67 26.74
C LEU A 437 11.25 -1.80 26.00
N PHE A 438 11.67 -1.30 24.84
CA PHE A 438 10.89 -0.42 23.97
C PHE A 438 11.37 -0.57 22.52
N SER A 439 10.44 -0.64 21.59
CA SER A 439 10.71 -0.60 20.14
C SER A 439 9.68 0.25 19.42
N HIS A 440 10.06 0.81 18.28
CA HIS A 440 9.18 1.49 17.35
C HIS A 440 9.76 1.36 15.95
N GLY A 441 8.92 0.92 14.99
CA GLY A 441 9.34 0.60 13.64
C GLY A 441 9.88 -0.83 13.51
N GLY A 442 10.76 -1.05 12.53
CA GLY A 442 11.26 -2.38 12.21
C GLY A 442 12.56 -2.34 11.39
N ARG A 443 12.76 -3.36 10.56
CA ARG A 443 13.97 -3.56 9.76
C ARG A 443 14.29 -2.40 8.81
N PHE A 444 13.26 -1.72 8.30
CA PHE A 444 13.40 -0.66 7.28
C PHE A 444 13.31 0.75 7.86
N GLY A 445 13.44 0.86 9.15
CA GLY A 445 13.47 2.10 9.90
C GLY A 445 12.86 1.94 11.28
N GLY A 446 13.50 2.52 12.28
CA GLY A 446 12.99 2.44 13.64
C GLY A 446 14.07 2.58 14.70
N HIS A 447 13.67 2.38 15.95
CA HIS A 447 14.59 2.42 17.07
C HIS A 447 14.16 1.45 18.17
N SER A 448 15.13 0.91 18.92
CA SER A 448 14.90 -0.05 19.96
C SER A 448 15.87 0.15 21.14
N LEU A 449 15.31 0.06 22.35
CA LEU A 449 16.05 0.01 23.61
C LEU A 449 15.88 -1.41 24.18
N TYR A 450 16.98 -2.14 24.39
CA TYR A 450 16.94 -3.54 24.83
C TYR A 450 18.12 -3.92 25.70
N LEU A 451 17.97 -5.05 26.40
CA LEU A 451 19.01 -5.70 27.19
C LEU A 451 19.45 -6.99 26.51
N MET A 452 20.77 -7.18 26.38
CA MET A 452 21.38 -8.40 25.88
C MET A 452 22.78 -8.60 26.47
N ASP A 453 23.12 -9.82 26.84
CA ASP A 453 24.42 -10.21 27.41
C ASP A 453 24.86 -9.35 28.62
N GLY A 454 23.88 -8.93 29.43
CA GLY A 454 24.09 -8.09 30.60
C GLY A 454 24.26 -6.59 30.29
N HIS A 455 24.20 -6.16 29.06
CA HIS A 455 24.37 -4.78 28.63
C HIS A 455 23.04 -4.16 28.17
N VAL A 456 22.88 -2.85 28.37
CA VAL A 456 21.81 -2.09 27.77
C VAL A 456 22.29 -1.51 26.43
N HIS A 457 21.46 -1.65 25.42
CA HIS A 457 21.71 -1.21 24.06
C HIS A 457 20.58 -0.31 23.59
N TYR A 458 20.93 0.70 22.80
CA TYR A 458 19.98 1.42 21.96
C TYR A 458 20.47 1.42 20.53
N VAL A 459 19.57 1.11 19.60
CA VAL A 459 19.80 1.13 18.16
C VAL A 459 18.81 2.09 17.53
N TYR A 460 19.33 2.97 16.67
CA TYR A 460 18.55 3.69 15.68
C TYR A 460 18.88 3.13 14.30
N ASN A 461 17.90 2.48 13.68
CA ASN A 461 18.02 1.91 12.35
C ASN A 461 17.53 2.95 11.35
N TRP A 462 18.47 3.53 10.58
CA TRP A 462 18.17 4.53 9.57
C TRP A 462 17.81 3.83 8.25
N LEU A 463 16.51 3.77 7.95
CA LEU A 463 15.94 3.22 6.69
C LEU A 463 16.42 1.79 6.34
N GLY A 464 16.79 0.98 7.31
CA GLY A 464 17.34 -0.36 7.03
C GLY A 464 18.74 -0.35 6.39
N ARG A 465 19.31 0.83 6.14
CA ARG A 465 20.63 1.00 5.53
C ARG A 465 21.75 1.04 6.55
N MET A 466 21.47 1.56 7.74
CA MET A 466 22.48 1.76 8.77
C MET A 466 21.91 1.61 10.18
N GLU A 467 22.44 0.66 10.94
CA GLU A 467 22.17 0.55 12.37
C GLU A 467 23.21 1.39 13.15
N GLN A 468 22.72 2.40 13.86
CA GLN A 468 23.52 3.28 14.70
C GLN A 468 23.31 2.90 16.15
N LYS A 469 24.31 2.23 16.75
CA LYS A 469 24.19 1.55 18.04
C LYS A 469 25.04 2.22 19.11
N VAL A 470 24.45 2.41 20.28
CA VAL A 470 25.16 2.75 21.54
C VAL A 470 24.89 1.69 22.59
N SER A 471 25.89 1.36 23.40
CA SER A 471 25.82 0.27 24.38
C SER A 471 26.51 0.67 25.70
N SER A 472 26.01 0.15 26.84
CA SER A 472 26.73 0.31 28.08
C SER A 472 28.05 -0.43 28.04
N PRO A 473 29.19 0.18 28.48
CA PRO A 473 30.49 -0.49 28.50
C PRO A 473 30.55 -1.58 29.58
N ASP A 474 29.83 -1.38 30.68
CA ASP A 474 29.80 -2.28 31.85
C ASP A 474 28.45 -3.04 31.86
N PRO A 475 28.44 -4.29 32.35
CA PRO A 475 27.20 -5.03 32.60
C PRO A 475 26.35 -4.35 33.67
N VAL A 476 25.02 -4.47 33.52
CA VAL A 476 24.03 -3.92 34.44
C VAL A 476 23.73 -4.96 35.54
N SER A 477 23.71 -4.54 36.80
CA SER A 477 23.38 -5.41 37.94
C SER A 477 21.88 -5.67 38.06
N ALA A 478 21.49 -6.67 38.82
CA ALA A 478 20.10 -6.81 39.27
C ALA A 478 19.72 -5.63 40.19
N GLY A 479 18.45 -5.22 40.16
CA GLY A 479 17.93 -4.10 40.91
C GLY A 479 16.90 -3.26 40.15
N ASP A 480 16.51 -2.16 40.76
CA ASP A 480 15.67 -1.14 40.08
C ASP A 480 16.57 -0.19 39.30
N HIS A 481 16.25 0.04 38.06
CA HIS A 481 16.99 0.88 37.12
C HIS A 481 16.08 1.77 36.26
N ILE A 482 16.63 2.90 35.85
CA ILE A 482 16.08 3.74 34.79
C ILE A 482 17.07 3.74 33.60
N PHE A 483 16.69 3.12 32.50
CA PHE A 483 17.46 3.18 31.26
C PHE A 483 16.93 4.30 30.39
N SER A 484 17.78 5.30 30.10
CA SER A 484 17.35 6.48 29.37
C SER A 484 18.20 6.74 28.15
N VAL A 485 17.53 7.19 27.10
CA VAL A 485 18.14 7.66 25.85
C VAL A 485 17.74 9.10 25.65
N VAL A 486 18.72 9.97 25.43
CA VAL A 486 18.51 11.39 25.15
C VAL A 486 19.12 11.71 23.79
N PHE A 487 18.28 12.14 22.86
CA PHE A 487 18.72 12.67 21.58
C PHE A 487 18.57 14.19 21.56
N GLN A 488 19.62 14.87 21.20
CA GLN A 488 19.65 16.31 20.97
C GLN A 488 19.76 16.56 19.46
N ALA A 489 18.68 17.03 18.87
CA ALA A 489 18.63 17.39 17.47
C ALA A 489 19.56 18.57 17.17
N GLY A 490 20.29 18.46 16.09
CA GLY A 490 21.17 19.48 15.54
C GLY A 490 20.72 19.92 14.14
N GLU A 491 21.66 19.93 13.21
CA GLU A 491 21.40 20.37 11.84
C GLU A 491 20.62 19.31 11.05
N ARG A 492 19.91 19.80 10.05
CA ARG A 492 19.15 18.98 9.11
C ARG A 492 19.81 19.06 7.72
N ASP A 493 19.92 17.93 7.05
CA ASP A 493 20.42 17.87 5.71
C ASP A 493 19.36 18.25 4.65
N PRO A 494 19.74 18.46 3.38
CA PRO A 494 18.81 18.78 2.31
C PRO A 494 17.79 17.66 2.03
N GLN A 495 18.07 16.41 2.42
CA GLN A 495 17.20 15.25 2.29
C GLN A 495 16.20 15.15 3.47
N GLY A 496 16.36 16.01 4.49
CA GLY A 496 15.47 16.13 5.63
C GLY A 496 15.87 15.26 6.83
N SER A 497 16.95 14.47 6.74
CA SER A 497 17.49 13.77 7.90
C SER A 497 18.02 14.75 8.94
N THR A 498 17.88 14.41 10.20
CA THR A 498 18.36 15.26 11.29
C THR A 498 19.59 14.64 11.95
N HIS A 499 20.71 15.34 11.88
CA HIS A 499 21.93 14.97 12.58
C HIS A 499 21.88 15.48 14.01
N GLY A 500 22.38 14.70 14.95
CA GLY A 500 22.35 15.09 16.36
C GLY A 500 23.15 14.15 17.23
N THR A 501 23.20 14.45 18.52
CA THR A 501 23.93 13.65 19.50
C THR A 501 22.98 12.82 20.32
N LEU A 502 23.25 11.53 20.40
CA LEU A 502 22.55 10.56 21.24
C LEU A 502 23.40 10.21 22.47
N ALA A 503 22.81 10.23 23.65
CA ALA A 503 23.42 9.78 24.90
C ALA A 503 22.57 8.68 25.55
N LEU A 504 23.23 7.61 26.03
CA LEU A 504 22.64 6.51 26.77
C LEU A 504 22.99 6.64 28.23
N TYR A 505 22.00 6.46 29.10
CA TYR A 505 22.15 6.54 30.58
C TYR A 505 21.67 5.24 31.23
N VAL A 506 22.37 4.86 32.25
CA VAL A 506 21.93 3.89 33.28
C VAL A 506 21.79 4.68 34.57
N ASP A 507 20.57 4.78 35.07
CA ASP A 507 20.19 5.68 36.15
C ASP A 507 20.62 7.14 35.86
N ASP A 508 21.36 7.79 36.72
CA ASP A 508 21.84 9.17 36.51
C ASP A 508 23.18 9.25 35.75
N ARG A 509 23.77 8.12 35.39
CA ARG A 509 25.11 8.07 34.80
C ARG A 509 25.02 7.93 33.28
N GLN A 510 25.58 8.88 32.53
CA GLN A 510 25.83 8.72 31.10
C GLN A 510 26.88 7.62 30.89
N VAL A 511 26.49 6.57 30.15
CA VAL A 511 27.34 5.39 29.90
C VAL A 511 27.88 5.34 28.49
N ALA A 512 27.18 5.95 27.52
CA ALA A 512 27.64 6.04 26.13
C ALA A 512 27.12 7.29 25.45
N ARG A 513 27.80 7.71 24.37
CA ARG A 513 27.39 8.83 23.50
C ARG A 513 27.85 8.56 22.08
N SER A 514 27.06 8.97 21.10
CA SER A 514 27.40 8.92 19.68
C SER A 514 26.66 10.02 18.94
N ASP A 515 27.22 10.49 17.84
CA ASP A 515 26.47 11.27 16.87
C ASP A 515 25.70 10.30 15.99
N ILE A 516 24.44 10.60 15.71
CA ILE A 516 23.57 9.81 14.86
C ILE A 516 22.78 10.69 13.89
N GLU A 517 22.29 10.02 12.87
CA GLU A 517 21.36 10.56 11.88
C GLU A 517 19.98 9.92 12.09
N THR A 518 18.93 10.75 12.08
CA THR A 518 17.54 10.25 12.20
C THR A 518 16.78 10.49 10.90
N GLN A 519 15.94 9.51 10.51
CA GLN A 519 15.19 9.59 9.26
C GLN A 519 14.08 10.66 9.30
N PRO A 520 13.76 11.26 8.14
CA PRO A 520 12.81 12.36 8.08
C PRO A 520 11.34 11.93 8.12
N GLY A 521 11.02 10.76 7.59
CA GLY A 521 9.67 10.25 7.43
C GLY A 521 9.33 9.10 8.37
N ASN A 522 8.32 8.30 7.98
CA ASN A 522 7.80 7.21 8.77
C ASN A 522 8.81 6.07 8.98
N PHE A 523 8.68 5.36 10.10
CA PHE A 523 9.43 4.13 10.36
C PHE A 523 8.80 2.93 9.66
N SER A 524 7.49 2.90 9.59
CA SER A 524 6.74 1.80 9.00
C SER A 524 5.46 2.30 8.33
N LEU A 525 5.03 1.61 7.30
CA LEU A 525 3.74 1.85 6.65
C LEU A 525 2.65 0.95 7.22
N VAL A 526 2.99 -0.29 7.57
CA VAL A 526 2.04 -1.31 8.00
C VAL A 526 2.69 -2.24 9.03
N GLY A 527 2.05 -2.40 10.17
CA GLY A 527 2.28 -3.52 11.08
C GLY A 527 3.32 -3.32 12.16
N GLU A 528 4.41 -2.60 11.91
CA GLU A 528 5.46 -2.33 12.88
C GLU A 528 5.14 -1.04 13.64
N GLY A 529 4.41 -1.17 14.74
CA GLY A 529 4.08 -0.05 15.64
C GLY A 529 5.09 0.11 16.75
N LEU A 530 4.74 0.99 17.71
CA LEU A 530 5.47 1.13 18.96
C LEU A 530 5.03 0.06 19.93
N ALA A 531 5.97 -0.66 20.53
CA ALA A 531 5.73 -1.73 21.50
C ALA A 531 6.59 -1.58 22.76
N VAL A 532 6.09 -2.12 23.88
CA VAL A 532 6.80 -2.18 25.16
C VAL A 532 6.96 -3.63 25.61
N GLY A 533 8.18 -4.00 25.95
CA GLY A 533 8.52 -5.33 26.42
C GLY A 533 8.70 -6.38 25.33
N ARG A 534 8.65 -5.98 24.06
CA ARG A 534 8.92 -6.83 22.90
C ARG A 534 9.19 -5.98 21.66
N ASP A 535 9.75 -6.58 20.62
CA ASP A 535 9.67 -6.06 19.26
C ASP A 535 8.43 -6.62 18.56
N ALA A 536 7.89 -5.89 17.57
CA ALA A 536 6.63 -6.24 16.94
C ALA A 536 6.77 -7.44 15.95
N SER A 537 6.83 -7.20 14.66
CA SER A 537 6.84 -8.27 13.64
C SER A 537 8.16 -8.41 12.91
N GLN A 538 8.85 -7.29 12.66
CA GLN A 538 10.20 -7.26 12.09
C GLN A 538 11.17 -6.63 13.08
N PRO A 539 12.41 -7.17 13.22
CA PRO A 539 13.34 -6.64 14.21
C PRO A 539 13.87 -5.27 13.76
N VAL A 540 13.95 -4.33 14.70
CA VAL A 540 14.63 -3.06 14.48
C VAL A 540 16.13 -3.27 14.31
N SER A 541 16.71 -4.25 15.00
CA SER A 541 18.14 -4.56 14.98
C SER A 541 18.41 -5.97 14.50
N GLY A 542 19.53 -6.15 13.81
CA GLY A 542 20.08 -7.46 13.46
C GLY A 542 20.63 -8.27 14.64
N ASP A 543 20.68 -7.70 15.84
CA ASP A 543 21.18 -8.41 17.05
C ASP A 543 20.24 -9.51 17.53
N TYR A 544 18.95 -9.45 17.20
CA TYR A 544 17.94 -10.36 17.74
C TYR A 544 16.85 -10.70 16.72
N ASP A 545 16.16 -11.81 16.98
CA ASP A 545 14.94 -12.18 16.29
C ASP A 545 13.69 -11.77 17.10
N PRO A 546 12.64 -11.23 16.45
CA PRO A 546 11.41 -10.87 17.14
C PRO A 546 10.66 -12.12 17.65
N PRO A 547 9.89 -12.00 18.74
CA PRO A 547 9.55 -10.77 19.44
C PRO A 547 10.60 -10.32 20.45
N PHE A 548 11.67 -11.06 20.69
CA PHE A 548 12.71 -10.85 21.71
C PHE A 548 12.13 -10.25 23.00
N ALA A 549 11.12 -10.93 23.52
CA ALA A 549 10.34 -10.47 24.67
C ALA A 549 11.22 -10.29 25.90
N PHE A 550 10.96 -9.25 26.68
CA PHE A 550 11.69 -8.98 27.91
C PHE A 550 11.46 -10.07 28.96
N LEU A 551 12.55 -10.62 29.50
CA LEU A 551 12.59 -11.68 30.48
C LEU A 551 13.61 -11.36 31.59
N GLY A 552 13.37 -11.85 32.80
CA GLY A 552 14.28 -11.69 33.94
C GLY A 552 14.05 -10.41 34.73
N GLY A 553 12.84 -9.82 34.62
CA GLY A 553 12.47 -8.63 35.38
C GLY A 553 11.09 -8.13 35.05
N THR A 554 10.81 -6.89 35.43
CA THR A 554 9.52 -6.21 35.21
C THR A 554 9.74 -4.81 34.69
N ILE A 555 9.13 -4.47 33.54
CA ILE A 555 9.06 -3.10 33.08
C ILE A 555 7.85 -2.45 33.73
N ARG A 556 8.04 -1.33 34.43
CA ARG A 556 6.94 -0.58 35.04
C ARG A 556 6.23 0.26 34.01
N HIS A 557 6.98 1.05 33.26
CA HIS A 557 6.50 1.87 32.15
C HIS A 557 7.69 2.39 31.33
N VAL A 558 7.36 2.93 30.16
CA VAL A 558 8.30 3.69 29.32
C VAL A 558 7.73 5.08 29.11
N LEU A 559 8.50 6.11 29.44
CA LEU A 559 8.21 7.51 29.19
C LEU A 559 8.90 7.95 27.89
N VAL A 560 8.17 8.65 27.03
CA VAL A 560 8.75 9.38 25.89
C VAL A 560 8.41 10.85 26.04
N ASP A 561 9.44 11.69 26.16
CA ASP A 561 9.34 13.15 26.26
C ASP A 561 9.82 13.76 24.94
N VAL A 562 8.97 14.57 24.34
CA VAL A 562 9.21 15.24 23.06
C VAL A 562 8.96 16.76 23.17
N SER A 563 9.33 17.36 24.28
CA SER A 563 9.18 18.80 24.54
C SER A 563 10.05 19.71 23.65
N GLY A 564 10.95 19.12 22.84
CA GLY A 564 11.67 19.84 21.79
C GLY A 564 10.74 20.26 20.64
N GLU A 565 11.16 21.23 19.80
CA GLU A 565 10.36 21.63 18.65
C GLU A 565 10.23 20.49 17.62
N PRO A 566 8.99 20.16 17.17
CA PRO A 566 8.82 19.12 16.18
C PRO A 566 9.35 19.57 14.81
N PHE A 567 9.81 18.60 14.05
CA PHE A 567 9.93 18.74 12.62
C PHE A 567 8.60 18.36 11.98
N GLU A 568 8.05 19.27 11.22
CA GLU A 568 6.90 19.03 10.36
C GLU A 568 7.39 19.05 8.90
N ASP A 569 7.76 17.88 8.37
CA ASP A 569 7.79 17.65 6.92
C ASP A 569 6.42 17.11 6.53
N ALA A 570 5.52 18.04 6.42
CA ALA A 570 4.13 17.77 6.12
C ALA A 570 3.95 17.06 4.77
N GLU A 571 4.85 17.27 3.80
CA GLU A 571 4.82 16.64 2.49
C GLU A 571 5.12 15.14 2.58
N LYS A 572 6.12 14.75 3.37
CA LYS A 572 6.49 13.34 3.56
C LYS A 572 5.49 12.57 4.42
N GLU A 573 4.89 13.22 5.42
CA GLU A 573 3.83 12.62 6.22
C GLU A 573 2.60 12.29 5.38
N LEU A 574 2.27 13.14 4.43
CA LEU A 574 1.10 12.95 3.58
C LEU A 574 1.35 11.93 2.47
N ILE A 575 2.52 11.94 1.84
CA ILE A 575 2.93 10.88 0.93
C ILE A 575 2.74 9.53 1.63
N GLY A 576 3.20 9.39 2.88
CA GLY A 576 2.97 8.21 3.70
C GLY A 576 1.50 7.89 4.01
N MET A 577 0.62 8.89 4.11
CA MET A 577 -0.81 8.69 4.38
C MET A 577 -1.62 8.27 3.15
N PHE A 578 -1.35 8.87 1.98
CA PHE A 578 -2.07 8.54 0.74
C PHE A 578 -1.66 7.22 0.11
N HIS A 579 -0.52 6.66 0.50
CA HIS A 579 -0.07 5.36 0.02
C HIS A 579 -0.46 4.19 0.95
N ARG A 580 -1.23 4.44 2.03
CA ARG A 580 -1.69 3.41 2.98
C ARG A 580 -3.00 2.73 2.57
N ASP A 581 -3.67 3.25 1.57
CA ASP A 581 -4.90 2.70 1.00
C ASP A 581 -4.58 2.06 -0.36
#